data_13afc7d9208bb8bc4a00be918fa91262
#
_entry.id   13afc7d9208bb8bc4a00be918fa91262
#
_cell.length_a   1.000
_cell.length_b   1.000
_cell.length_c   1.000
_cell.angle_alpha   90.00
_cell.angle_beta   90.00
_cell.angle_gamma   90.00
#
_symmetry.space_group_name_H-M   'P 1'
#
loop_
_entity.id
_entity.type
_entity.pdbx_description
1 polymer ?
#
loop_
_entity_poly.entity_id
_entity_poly.type
_entity_poly.pdbx_seq_one_letter_code
_entity_poly.pdbx_strand_id
1 'polypeptide(L)'
;MTASPTPEQSAMAILDIFKSRNCYAGDPLMISDIKTQFLKDHGSEADYAAGLMYAEDNDWVEVNPEPDMHPRDMLALTAEGFAKI
;
A
#
# COMPACT_ATOMS: atom_id res chain seq x y z
N MET A 1 -23.03 -1.41 -14.84
CA MET A 1 -21.63 -1.20 -15.20
C MET A 1 -20.84 -0.76 -13.98
N THR A 2 -19.78 -1.46 -13.69
CA THR A 2 -18.95 -1.14 -12.52
C THR A 2 -17.88 -0.14 -12.94
N ALA A 3 -17.81 0.98 -12.25
CA ALA A 3 -16.75 1.95 -12.47
C ALA A 3 -15.44 1.40 -11.87
N SER A 4 -14.31 1.71 -12.51
CA SER A 4 -13.01 1.39 -11.94
C SER A 4 -12.82 2.19 -10.65
N PRO A 5 -12.11 1.64 -9.66
CA PRO A 5 -11.84 2.39 -8.43
C PRO A 5 -10.98 3.63 -8.74
N THR A 6 -11.19 4.69 -7.97
CA THR A 6 -10.34 5.86 -8.07
C THR A 6 -8.95 5.53 -7.48
N PRO A 7 -7.90 6.31 -7.81
CA PRO A 7 -6.61 6.12 -7.15
C PRO A 7 -6.70 6.17 -5.64
N GLU A 8 -7.56 7.04 -5.09
CA GLU A 8 -7.78 7.11 -3.66
C GLU A 8 -8.36 5.81 -3.11
N GLN A 9 -9.37 5.24 -3.79
CA GLN A 9 -9.96 3.97 -3.38
C GLN A 9 -8.94 2.83 -3.43
N SER A 10 -8.11 2.81 -4.47
CA SER A 10 -7.05 1.81 -4.57
C SER A 10 -5.99 1.99 -3.48
N ALA A 11 -5.65 3.24 -3.14
CA ALA A 11 -4.74 3.53 -2.04
C ALA A 11 -5.31 3.05 -0.71
N MET A 12 -6.60 3.28 -0.46
CA MET A 12 -7.27 2.79 0.74
C MET A 12 -7.26 1.26 0.81
N ALA A 13 -7.40 0.59 -0.33
CA ALA A 13 -7.31 -0.87 -0.37
C ALA A 13 -5.92 -1.35 0.03
N ILE A 14 -4.87 -0.63 -0.39
CA ILE A 14 -3.50 -0.94 0.03
C ILE A 14 -3.35 -0.76 1.54
N LEU A 15 -3.88 0.32 2.09
CA LEU A 15 -3.85 0.55 3.54
C LEU A 15 -4.60 -0.54 4.30
N ASP A 16 -5.70 -1.03 3.74
CA ASP A 16 -6.45 -2.14 4.35
C ASP A 16 -5.63 -3.42 4.43
N ILE A 17 -4.69 -3.63 3.50
CA ILE A 17 -3.78 -4.77 3.58
C ILE A 17 -2.89 -4.65 4.82
N PHE A 18 -2.35 -3.45 5.08
CA PHE A 18 -1.59 -3.21 6.31
C PHE A 18 -2.43 -3.47 7.54
N LYS A 19 -3.67 -3.00 7.54
CA LYS A 19 -4.60 -3.22 8.65
C LYS A 19 -4.86 -4.70 8.88
N SER A 20 -5.08 -5.46 7.80
CA SER A 20 -5.35 -6.90 7.90
C SER A 20 -4.15 -7.68 8.45
N ARG A 21 -2.94 -7.12 8.32
CA ARG A 21 -1.71 -7.70 8.84
C ARG A 21 -1.35 -7.15 10.22
N ASN A 22 -2.23 -6.38 10.84
CA ASN A 22 -2.03 -5.75 12.16
C ASN A 22 -0.80 -4.85 12.20
N CYS A 23 -0.55 -4.13 11.11
CA CYS A 23 0.56 -3.19 11.05
C CYS A 23 0.22 -1.87 11.72
N TYR A 24 1.21 -1.29 12.38
CA TYR A 24 1.13 0.04 12.96
C TYR A 24 2.00 1.00 12.15
N ALA A 25 1.98 2.28 12.53
CA ALA A 25 2.82 3.27 11.88
C ALA A 25 4.30 2.85 11.98
N GLY A 26 4.97 2.82 10.83
CA GLY A 26 6.36 2.42 10.74
C GLY A 26 6.60 0.94 10.42
N ASP A 27 5.56 0.11 10.49
CA ASP A 27 5.71 -1.33 10.20
C ASP A 27 5.81 -1.55 8.70
N PRO A 28 6.85 -2.26 8.23
CA PRO A 28 7.02 -2.53 6.81
C PRO A 28 6.36 -3.83 6.36
N LEU A 29 5.96 -3.87 5.09
CA LEU A 29 5.57 -5.09 4.40
C LEU A 29 6.32 -5.14 3.07
N MET A 30 6.55 -6.35 2.56
CA MET A 30 7.16 -6.49 1.24
C MET A 30 6.18 -6.02 0.17
N ILE A 31 6.67 -5.19 -0.76
CA ILE A 31 5.83 -4.67 -1.85
C ILE A 31 5.23 -5.83 -2.66
N SER A 32 5.99 -6.89 -2.89
CA SER A 32 5.49 -8.06 -3.61
C SER A 32 4.32 -8.73 -2.91
N ASP A 33 4.33 -8.78 -1.59
CA ASP A 33 3.22 -9.36 -0.81
C ASP A 33 1.98 -8.48 -0.91
N ILE A 34 2.16 -7.17 -0.83
CA ILE A 34 1.05 -6.21 -0.95
C ILE A 34 0.44 -6.32 -2.35
N LYS A 35 1.28 -6.35 -3.39
CA LYS A 35 0.82 -6.48 -4.77
C LYS A 35 0.04 -7.78 -4.98
N THR A 36 0.56 -8.89 -4.48
CA THR A 36 -0.08 -10.20 -4.61
C THR A 36 -1.45 -10.18 -3.95
N GLN A 37 -1.54 -9.63 -2.74
CA GLN A 37 -2.82 -9.55 -2.03
C GLN A 37 -3.80 -8.63 -2.76
N PHE A 38 -3.33 -7.48 -3.23
CA PHE A 38 -4.17 -6.54 -3.97
C PHE A 38 -4.74 -7.18 -5.25
N LEU A 39 -3.88 -7.84 -6.03
CA LEU A 39 -4.31 -8.49 -7.26
C LEU A 39 -5.28 -9.63 -6.99
N LYS A 40 -5.10 -10.35 -5.90
CA LYS A 40 -6.02 -11.41 -5.50
C LYS A 40 -7.41 -10.85 -5.19
N ASP A 41 -7.46 -9.70 -4.53
CA ASP A 41 -8.73 -9.09 -4.10
C ASP A 41 -9.39 -8.26 -5.19
N HIS A 42 -8.60 -7.59 -6.02
CA HIS A 42 -9.09 -6.58 -6.99
C HIS A 42 -8.75 -6.89 -8.44
N GLY A 43 -7.68 -7.64 -8.69
CA GLY A 43 -7.38 -8.17 -10.01
C GLY A 43 -6.81 -7.21 -11.05
N SER A 44 -6.39 -5.99 -10.67
CA SER A 44 -5.90 -4.99 -11.62
C SER A 44 -4.56 -4.41 -11.21
N GLU A 45 -3.51 -4.64 -12.02
CA GLU A 45 -2.20 -4.05 -11.80
C GLU A 45 -2.23 -2.54 -12.00
N ALA A 46 -3.03 -2.04 -12.95
CA ALA A 46 -3.15 -0.60 -13.18
C ALA A 46 -3.71 0.11 -11.96
N ASP A 47 -4.73 -0.48 -11.33
CA ASP A 47 -5.33 0.08 -10.12
C ASP A 47 -4.35 0.02 -8.95
N TYR A 48 -3.59 -1.08 -8.84
CA TYR A 48 -2.56 -1.19 -7.81
C TYR A 48 -1.51 -0.09 -7.97
N ALA A 49 -1.00 0.11 -9.20
CA ALA A 49 0.01 1.12 -9.46
C ALA A 49 -0.50 2.54 -9.15
N ALA A 50 -1.72 2.84 -9.58
CA ALA A 50 -2.34 4.15 -9.32
C ALA A 50 -2.54 4.37 -7.82
N GLY A 51 -3.00 3.34 -7.10
CA GLY A 51 -3.21 3.43 -5.66
C GLY A 51 -1.91 3.60 -4.90
N LEU A 52 -0.88 2.87 -5.28
CA LEU A 52 0.43 2.99 -4.65
C LEU A 52 0.99 4.40 -4.83
N MET A 53 0.91 4.94 -6.06
CA MET A 53 1.38 6.29 -6.34
C MET A 53 0.61 7.33 -5.53
N TYR A 54 -0.71 7.18 -5.44
CA TYR A 54 -1.55 8.08 -4.65
C TYR A 54 -1.16 8.02 -3.17
N ALA A 55 -0.95 6.84 -2.62
CA ALA A 55 -0.56 6.67 -1.23
C ALA A 55 0.80 7.30 -0.94
N GLU A 56 1.76 7.14 -1.86
CA GLU A 56 3.07 7.78 -1.72
C GLU A 56 2.97 9.30 -1.77
N ASP A 57 2.19 9.83 -2.73
CA ASP A 57 2.03 11.27 -2.91
C ASP A 57 1.38 11.94 -1.69
N ASN A 58 0.57 11.19 -0.95
CA ASN A 58 -0.09 11.69 0.25
C ASN A 58 0.66 11.32 1.54
N ASP A 59 1.86 10.75 1.41
CA ASP A 59 2.68 10.32 2.54
C ASP A 59 1.99 9.29 3.44
N TRP A 60 1.09 8.49 2.86
CA TRP A 60 0.44 7.41 3.60
C TRP A 60 1.35 6.19 3.74
N VAL A 61 2.25 6.01 2.78
CA VAL A 61 3.23 4.93 2.78
C VAL A 61 4.58 5.48 2.33
N GLU A 62 5.65 4.77 2.72
CA GLU A 62 7.02 5.11 2.37
C GLU A 62 7.70 3.90 1.74
N VAL A 63 8.29 4.10 0.55
CA VAL A 63 8.97 3.02 -0.17
C VAL A 63 10.40 2.92 0.30
N ASN A 64 10.83 1.70 0.63
CA ASN A 64 12.21 1.38 1.05
C ASN A 64 12.73 2.32 2.15
N PRO A 65 12.02 2.43 3.30
CA PRO A 65 12.42 3.36 4.36
C PRO A 65 13.78 3.02 4.96
N GLU A 66 14.20 1.76 4.88
CA GLU A 66 15.49 1.30 5.40
C GLU A 66 16.17 0.41 4.37
N PRO A 67 16.63 0.96 3.23
CA PRO A 67 17.17 0.15 2.13
C PRO A 67 18.42 -0.65 2.51
N ASP A 68 19.20 -0.19 3.48
CA ASP A 68 20.40 -0.90 3.94
C ASP A 68 20.06 -2.13 4.78
N MET A 69 18.94 -2.07 5.51
CA MET A 69 18.47 -3.15 6.36
C MET A 69 17.61 -4.15 5.60
N HIS A 70 16.92 -3.67 4.57
CA HIS A 70 15.97 -4.46 3.78
C HIS A 70 16.33 -4.35 2.30
N PRO A 71 17.21 -5.24 1.78
CA PRO A 71 17.65 -5.17 0.38
C PRO A 71 16.52 -5.40 -0.63
N ARG A 72 15.38 -5.94 -0.18
CA ARG A 72 14.21 -6.11 -1.02
C ARG A 72 13.32 -4.89 -0.91
N ASP A 73 12.45 -4.69 -1.92
CA ASP A 73 11.51 -3.59 -1.91
C ASP A 73 10.51 -3.76 -0.79
N MET A 74 10.52 -2.81 0.12
CA MET A 74 9.61 -2.77 1.26
C MET A 74 8.76 -1.52 1.20
N LEU A 75 7.55 -1.61 1.74
CA LEU A 75 6.63 -0.49 1.86
C LEU A 75 6.24 -0.36 3.33
N ALA A 76 6.49 0.80 3.92
CA ALA A 76 6.16 1.03 5.33
C ALA A 76 4.93 1.91 5.45
N LEU A 77 4.07 1.58 6.40
CA LEU A 77 2.91 2.40 6.74
C LEU A 77 3.40 3.60 7.55
N THR A 78 3.06 4.81 7.10
CA THR A 78 3.42 6.03 7.83
C THR A 78 2.37 6.33 8.90
N ALA A 79 2.68 7.30 9.78
CA ALA A 79 1.71 7.79 10.76
C ALA A 79 0.47 8.36 10.07
N GLU A 80 0.66 9.06 8.94
CA GLU A 80 -0.46 9.59 8.15
C GLU A 80 -1.33 8.48 7.60
N GLY A 81 -0.71 7.43 7.05
CA GLY A 81 -1.45 6.28 6.53
C GLY A 81 -2.16 5.52 7.64
N PHE A 82 -1.49 5.34 8.77
CA PHE A 82 -2.09 4.66 9.92
C PHE A 82 -3.34 5.40 10.42
N ALA A 83 -3.33 6.72 10.35
CA ALA A 83 -4.48 7.53 10.76
C ALA A 83 -5.69 7.37 9.82
N LYS A 84 -5.48 6.84 8.61
CA LYS A 84 -6.55 6.65 7.63
C LYS A 84 -7.30 5.31 7.80
N ILE A 85 -6.74 4.40 8.55
CA ILE A 85 -7.36 3.07 8.73
C ILE A 85 -8.00 2.89 10.08
#